data_58aa5ed721cf4db0b8a762e8c8f240bf
#
_entry.id   58aa5ed721cf4db0b8a762e8c8f240bf
#
_cell.length_a   1.000
_cell.length_b   1.000
_cell.length_c   1.000
_cell.angle_alpha   90.00
_cell.angle_beta   90.00
_cell.angle_gamma   90.00
#
_symmetry.space_group_name_H-M   'P 1'
#
loop_
_entity.id
_entity.type
_entity.pdbx_description
1 polymer ?
#
loop_
_entity_poly.entity_id
_entity_poly.type
_entity_poly.pdbx_seq_one_letter_code
_entity_poly.pdbx_strand_id
1 'polypeptide(L)'
;MGRGTFRSQNKVGETTSFQTKVTSFDPLVTFLSGSGRVSWDLGNGSGYTASNSFIHTYPDSSTKTVTLRTNLLSNLNVLQLPTDSIVGNLDLSGWDNLGGGFTVHTNPDLTGITHTYSPQPFTTYYAQFCGLIGNLDLSMFPNFGGYFRVYNNPLLTGITHTASTQVFSRYDADECDLTGNLDLSMLTALGGVFDVGENGNLTSITHGPSSTPITSYVAYLCDLTGNHDMSPLSKLGGLINLRVNDSLTGVTHSPSPQTITWYQIDTCDLTGNHDMTWCPNLSGFFGLYDNNNLTSVTHTASTQAFSTYRLEGCDITGNHDLSMLTGLGGNFHLQSNSNLTDINFPISNHEFTQIRVEFCDLTGELDLSTINLTNLFLAYVNPNLTSISHKAYASTATTLSSYRVHFCNLTGNHDLSMFTQLGGQFYINTNPNLTGITHTASTVPFTHYSANSCDLRSTHDLSPLQALGGSLLLYQNGLLKDITFPYTTQSFANTGAATSQRALSINGCSLGFVNFLPLSGATMNVGAANGCTIGLEDNNMTSGEVDNMLVNFSGLSNTYNPQGWTGVTLDISGTNAAPGTSGIAAINSLTGTPNNWTITVT
;
A
#
# COMPACT_ATOMS: atom_id res chain seq x y z
N MET A 1 -72.69 34.41 -42.55
CA MET A 1 -72.04 33.12 -42.25
C MET A 1 -70.77 33.03 -43.08
N GLY A 2 -69.67 33.45 -42.56
CA GLY A 2 -68.37 33.38 -43.23
C GLY A 2 -67.59 32.21 -42.67
N ARG A 3 -67.31 31.17 -43.47
CA ARG A 3 -66.39 30.10 -43.15
C ARG A 3 -64.97 30.63 -43.21
N GLY A 4 -64.37 30.86 -42.07
CA GLY A 4 -62.95 31.08 -41.97
C GLY A 4 -62.19 29.76 -42.19
N THR A 5 -61.48 29.64 -43.28
CA THR A 5 -60.49 28.57 -43.52
C THR A 5 -59.29 28.86 -42.70
N PHE A 6 -59.12 28.06 -41.62
CA PHE A 6 -57.83 27.97 -40.93
C PHE A 6 -56.81 27.30 -41.86
N ARG A 7 -55.95 28.10 -42.48
CA ARG A 7 -54.73 27.59 -43.09
C ARG A 7 -53.78 27.27 -41.90
N SER A 8 -53.56 26.01 -41.64
CA SER A 8 -52.42 25.58 -40.81
C SER A 8 -51.15 26.05 -41.53
N GLN A 9 -50.52 27.07 -41.02
CA GLN A 9 -49.12 27.30 -41.38
C GLN A 9 -48.35 26.08 -40.92
N ASN A 10 -47.89 25.23 -41.85
CA ASN A 10 -46.86 24.24 -41.59
C ASN A 10 -45.57 25.00 -41.18
N LYS A 11 -45.35 25.22 -39.90
CA LYS A 11 -44.01 25.56 -39.45
C LYS A 11 -43.10 24.42 -39.89
N VAL A 12 -42.10 24.73 -40.68
CA VAL A 12 -41.03 23.81 -40.99
C VAL A 12 -40.46 23.41 -39.63
N GLY A 13 -40.52 22.13 -39.25
CA GLY A 13 -40.06 21.66 -37.93
C GLY A 13 -38.56 21.92 -37.79
N GLU A 14 -38.17 22.34 -36.61
CA GLU A 14 -36.78 22.51 -36.25
C GLU A 14 -36.09 21.14 -36.31
N THR A 15 -34.84 21.10 -36.77
CA THR A 15 -34.09 19.84 -36.95
C THR A 15 -32.70 19.92 -36.35
N THR A 16 -32.23 18.82 -35.80
CA THR A 16 -30.82 18.58 -35.54
C THR A 16 -30.42 17.25 -36.17
N SER A 17 -29.18 17.12 -36.62
CA SER A 17 -28.70 15.92 -37.30
C SER A 17 -27.34 15.53 -36.77
N PHE A 18 -27.07 14.23 -36.69
CA PHE A 18 -25.77 13.65 -36.33
C PHE A 18 -25.53 12.37 -37.12
N GLN A 19 -24.29 11.89 -37.11
CA GLN A 19 -23.91 10.64 -37.77
C GLN A 19 -23.78 9.53 -36.76
N THR A 20 -24.19 8.31 -37.16
CA THR A 20 -24.00 7.09 -36.37
C THR A 20 -23.53 5.92 -37.24
N LYS A 21 -22.81 4.97 -36.66
CA LYS A 21 -22.39 3.69 -37.28
C LYS A 21 -22.99 2.48 -36.57
N VAL A 22 -23.92 2.70 -35.67
CA VAL A 22 -24.50 1.63 -34.84
C VAL A 22 -25.35 0.66 -35.64
N THR A 23 -25.39 -0.61 -35.21
CA THR A 23 -26.36 -1.59 -35.74
C THR A 23 -27.68 -1.60 -34.96
N SER A 24 -27.70 -1.05 -33.74
CA SER A 24 -28.93 -0.83 -32.94
C SER A 24 -28.93 0.58 -32.37
N PHE A 25 -29.92 1.37 -32.72
CA PHE A 25 -30.12 2.77 -32.32
C PHE A 25 -31.26 2.86 -31.30
N ASP A 26 -30.99 3.39 -30.12
CA ASP A 26 -31.94 3.45 -28.98
C ASP A 26 -31.96 4.83 -28.32
N PRO A 27 -32.55 5.85 -28.98
CA PRO A 27 -32.60 7.20 -28.45
C PRO A 27 -33.72 7.39 -27.43
N LEU A 28 -33.48 8.28 -26.45
CA LEU A 28 -34.52 8.84 -25.58
C LEU A 28 -34.44 10.36 -25.55
N VAL A 29 -35.57 11.04 -25.79
CA VAL A 29 -35.72 12.48 -25.60
C VAL A 29 -36.93 12.80 -24.74
N THR A 30 -36.84 13.83 -23.91
CA THR A 30 -37.98 14.35 -23.15
C THR A 30 -38.05 15.87 -23.26
N PHE A 31 -39.23 16.44 -22.99
CA PHE A 31 -39.50 17.86 -23.02
C PHE A 31 -39.63 18.45 -21.63
N LEU A 32 -39.20 19.69 -21.44
CA LEU A 32 -39.30 20.41 -20.17
C LEU A 32 -40.77 20.63 -19.76
N SER A 33 -41.64 20.91 -20.73
CA SER A 33 -43.08 21.10 -20.51
C SER A 33 -43.89 20.75 -21.74
N GLY A 34 -45.10 20.25 -21.54
CA GLY A 34 -46.07 19.95 -22.60
C GLY A 34 -45.83 18.62 -23.31
N SER A 35 -46.69 18.31 -24.27
CA SER A 35 -46.64 17.12 -25.11
C SER A 35 -45.93 17.39 -26.43
N GLY A 36 -44.63 17.65 -26.40
CA GLY A 36 -43.82 17.76 -27.62
C GLY A 36 -43.81 16.42 -28.36
N ARG A 37 -43.69 16.47 -29.67
CA ARG A 37 -43.52 15.28 -30.52
C ARG A 37 -42.20 15.39 -31.25
N VAL A 38 -41.45 14.34 -31.26
CA VAL A 38 -40.27 14.19 -32.12
C VAL A 38 -40.52 13.14 -33.19
N SER A 39 -39.86 13.31 -34.30
CA SER A 39 -39.79 12.32 -35.35
C SER A 39 -38.34 12.18 -35.82
N TRP A 40 -37.96 10.99 -36.11
CA TRP A 40 -36.58 10.63 -36.48
C TRP A 40 -36.55 10.17 -37.94
N ASP A 41 -35.74 10.78 -38.76
CA ASP A 41 -35.27 10.19 -40.00
C ASP A 41 -33.99 9.43 -39.71
N LEU A 42 -34.04 8.13 -39.90
CA LEU A 42 -32.96 7.22 -39.53
C LEU A 42 -31.88 7.08 -40.62
N GLY A 43 -31.97 7.88 -41.69
CA GLY A 43 -31.01 7.86 -42.78
C GLY A 43 -31.03 6.58 -43.62
N ASN A 44 -32.07 5.75 -43.48
CA ASN A 44 -32.22 4.46 -44.16
C ASN A 44 -33.29 4.48 -45.28
N GLY A 45 -33.86 5.65 -45.55
CA GLY A 45 -34.90 5.83 -46.56
C GLY A 45 -36.31 5.40 -46.14
N SER A 46 -36.51 4.96 -44.88
CA SER A 46 -37.85 4.53 -44.38
C SER A 46 -38.79 5.68 -44.01
N GLY A 47 -38.30 6.94 -44.10
CA GLY A 47 -39.04 8.10 -43.65
C GLY A 47 -38.94 8.34 -42.14
N TYR A 48 -39.83 9.18 -41.59
CA TYR A 48 -39.78 9.59 -40.20
C TYR A 48 -40.51 8.64 -39.25
N THR A 49 -39.82 8.20 -38.19
CA THR A 49 -40.42 7.46 -37.06
C THR A 49 -40.80 8.46 -35.96
N ALA A 50 -42.09 8.52 -35.59
CA ALA A 50 -42.58 9.42 -34.56
C ALA A 50 -42.58 8.72 -33.18
N SER A 51 -41.55 8.96 -32.38
CA SER A 51 -41.45 8.44 -31.02
C SER A 51 -40.40 9.21 -30.21
N ASN A 52 -40.61 9.35 -28.90
CA ASN A 52 -39.63 9.90 -27.99
C ASN A 52 -38.59 8.86 -27.53
N SER A 53 -38.91 7.57 -27.71
CA SER A 53 -38.01 6.44 -27.42
C SER A 53 -38.42 5.26 -28.31
N PHE A 54 -37.44 4.56 -28.89
CA PHE A 54 -37.63 3.35 -29.70
C PHE A 54 -36.30 2.65 -29.89
N ILE A 55 -36.34 1.40 -30.35
CA ILE A 55 -35.15 0.67 -30.80
C ILE A 55 -35.26 0.45 -32.30
N HIS A 56 -34.19 0.80 -33.03
CA HIS A 56 -34.09 0.53 -34.46
C HIS A 56 -32.83 -0.28 -34.75
N THR A 57 -32.98 -1.31 -35.59
CA THR A 57 -31.85 -2.14 -36.01
C THR A 57 -31.50 -1.85 -37.46
N TYR A 58 -30.24 -1.45 -37.68
CA TYR A 58 -29.68 -1.29 -39.02
C TYR A 58 -29.11 -2.62 -39.54
N PRO A 59 -29.17 -2.85 -40.89
CA PRO A 59 -28.63 -4.10 -41.45
C PRO A 59 -27.10 -4.16 -41.45
N ASP A 60 -26.45 -3.03 -41.31
CA ASP A 60 -24.98 -2.92 -41.29
C ASP A 60 -24.51 -1.73 -40.44
N SER A 61 -23.21 -1.65 -40.20
CA SER A 61 -22.54 -0.58 -39.43
C SER A 61 -22.04 0.56 -40.33
N SER A 62 -22.56 0.75 -41.53
CA SER A 62 -22.21 1.91 -42.38
C SER A 62 -22.72 3.22 -41.75
N THR A 63 -22.01 4.31 -41.98
CA THR A 63 -22.38 5.61 -41.43
C THR A 63 -23.74 6.04 -41.93
N LYS A 64 -24.65 6.39 -41.04
CA LYS A 64 -25.99 6.92 -41.30
C LYS A 64 -26.07 8.34 -40.76
N THR A 65 -26.81 9.22 -41.47
CA THR A 65 -27.18 10.52 -40.93
C THR A 65 -28.57 10.40 -40.30
N VAL A 66 -28.62 10.53 -38.98
CA VAL A 66 -29.88 10.55 -38.24
C VAL A 66 -30.32 12.00 -38.06
N THR A 67 -31.57 12.30 -38.37
CA THR A 67 -32.13 13.64 -38.19
C THR A 67 -33.32 13.59 -37.24
N LEU A 68 -33.24 14.31 -36.14
CA LEU A 68 -34.34 14.56 -35.23
C LEU A 68 -35.10 15.80 -35.73
N ARG A 69 -36.43 15.70 -35.87
CA ARG A 69 -37.32 16.80 -36.18
C ARG A 69 -38.32 16.97 -35.05
N THR A 70 -38.49 18.20 -34.60
CA THR A 70 -39.50 18.57 -33.61
C THR A 70 -40.06 19.97 -33.93
N ASN A 71 -41.22 20.26 -33.38
CA ASN A 71 -41.79 21.62 -33.42
C ASN A 71 -41.34 22.47 -32.23
N LEU A 72 -40.53 21.92 -31.30
CA LEU A 72 -40.11 22.55 -30.05
C LEU A 72 -38.69 22.13 -29.69
N LEU A 73 -37.71 22.34 -30.58
CA LEU A 73 -36.31 21.96 -30.31
C LEU A 73 -35.78 22.67 -29.06
N SER A 74 -36.11 23.95 -28.92
CA SER A 74 -35.76 24.76 -27.74
C SER A 74 -36.41 24.30 -26.42
N ASN A 75 -37.37 23.36 -26.45
CA ASN A 75 -38.03 22.81 -25.26
C ASN A 75 -37.57 21.40 -24.92
N LEU A 76 -36.63 20.84 -25.65
CA LEU A 76 -36.02 19.55 -25.31
C LEU A 76 -35.12 19.70 -24.07
N ASN A 77 -35.34 18.86 -23.08
CA ASN A 77 -34.65 18.91 -21.80
C ASN A 77 -33.71 17.71 -21.55
N VAL A 78 -34.06 16.54 -22.06
CA VAL A 78 -33.25 15.31 -21.89
C VAL A 78 -32.89 14.74 -23.25
N LEU A 79 -31.64 14.37 -23.42
CA LEU A 79 -31.13 13.61 -24.57
C LEU A 79 -30.32 12.44 -24.08
N GLN A 80 -30.68 11.22 -24.52
CA GLN A 80 -29.93 10.01 -24.24
C GLN A 80 -29.65 9.26 -25.55
N LEU A 81 -28.37 9.12 -25.87
CA LEU A 81 -27.82 8.42 -27.01
C LEU A 81 -26.60 7.57 -26.57
N PRO A 82 -26.76 6.70 -25.55
CA PRO A 82 -25.66 5.90 -25.08
C PRO A 82 -25.37 4.75 -26.05
N THR A 83 -24.08 4.47 -26.33
CA THR A 83 -23.66 3.38 -27.20
C THR A 83 -24.16 3.40 -28.64
N ASP A 84 -24.61 4.57 -29.13
CA ASP A 84 -25.19 4.72 -30.45
C ASP A 84 -24.16 4.95 -31.57
N SER A 85 -22.87 4.74 -31.26
CA SER A 85 -21.75 4.93 -32.22
C SER A 85 -21.82 6.24 -32.99
N ILE A 86 -22.08 7.34 -32.26
CA ILE A 86 -22.14 8.70 -32.83
C ILE A 86 -20.76 9.06 -33.37
N VAL A 87 -20.72 9.71 -34.52
CA VAL A 87 -19.48 10.04 -35.22
C VAL A 87 -19.35 11.55 -35.39
N GLY A 88 -18.15 12.06 -35.12
CA GLY A 88 -17.81 13.47 -35.30
C GLY A 88 -18.39 14.36 -34.19
N ASN A 89 -18.79 15.56 -34.54
CA ASN A 89 -19.35 16.53 -33.60
C ASN A 89 -20.89 16.39 -33.48
N LEU A 90 -21.37 16.29 -32.25
CA LEU A 90 -22.80 16.37 -31.94
C LEU A 90 -23.19 17.84 -31.73
N ASP A 91 -23.90 18.41 -32.68
CA ASP A 91 -24.32 19.81 -32.64
C ASP A 91 -25.70 19.96 -31.99
N LEU A 92 -25.73 20.58 -30.81
CA LEU A 92 -26.94 20.88 -30.02
C LEU A 92 -27.19 22.39 -29.92
N SER A 93 -26.73 23.18 -30.89
CA SER A 93 -26.82 24.64 -30.88
C SER A 93 -28.25 25.23 -30.86
N GLY A 94 -29.26 24.40 -31.10
CA GLY A 94 -30.69 24.83 -31.01
C GLY A 94 -31.41 24.34 -29.74
N TRP A 95 -30.70 23.76 -28.75
CA TRP A 95 -31.31 23.12 -27.58
C TRP A 95 -31.29 24.04 -26.33
N ASP A 96 -32.02 25.17 -26.39
CA ASP A 96 -31.98 26.25 -25.40
C ASP A 96 -32.49 25.87 -24.00
N ASN A 97 -33.07 24.69 -23.81
CA ASN A 97 -33.53 24.15 -22.53
C ASN A 97 -32.92 22.78 -22.19
N LEU A 98 -31.79 22.43 -22.80
CA LEU A 98 -31.09 21.21 -22.45
C LEU A 98 -30.66 21.27 -20.98
N GLY A 99 -31.07 20.26 -20.22
CA GLY A 99 -30.80 20.13 -18.78
C GLY A 99 -31.20 18.72 -18.36
N GLY A 100 -31.67 18.55 -17.14
CA GLY A 100 -32.09 17.22 -16.64
C GLY A 100 -31.03 16.15 -16.89
N GLY A 101 -31.27 15.25 -17.87
CA GLY A 101 -30.34 14.16 -18.21
C GLY A 101 -29.76 14.28 -19.61
N PHE A 102 -28.45 14.44 -19.71
CA PHE A 102 -27.69 14.33 -20.96
C PHE A 102 -26.77 13.13 -20.92
N THR A 103 -26.91 12.21 -21.87
CA THR A 103 -26.16 10.94 -21.87
C THR A 103 -25.76 10.58 -23.31
N VAL A 104 -24.45 10.58 -23.56
CA VAL A 104 -23.87 10.21 -24.87
C VAL A 104 -22.63 9.32 -24.68
N HIS A 105 -22.53 8.63 -23.55
CA HIS A 105 -21.37 7.83 -23.22
C HIS A 105 -21.16 6.64 -24.17
N THR A 106 -19.93 6.13 -24.21
CA THR A 106 -19.55 4.95 -25.02
C THR A 106 -19.80 5.16 -26.51
N ASN A 107 -19.39 6.32 -27.00
CA ASN A 107 -19.39 6.69 -28.40
C ASN A 107 -17.96 7.06 -28.84
N PRO A 108 -17.07 6.08 -29.10
CA PRO A 108 -15.65 6.34 -29.31
C PRO A 108 -15.31 7.20 -30.55
N ASP A 109 -16.22 7.29 -31.51
CA ASP A 109 -16.08 8.15 -32.70
C ASP A 109 -16.69 9.55 -32.50
N LEU A 110 -17.28 9.85 -31.32
CA LEU A 110 -17.80 11.18 -30.95
C LEU A 110 -16.64 12.09 -30.56
N THR A 111 -16.31 13.05 -31.43
CA THR A 111 -15.12 13.89 -31.26
C THR A 111 -15.39 15.26 -30.66
N GLY A 112 -16.64 15.68 -30.56
CA GLY A 112 -17.02 16.97 -29.98
C GLY A 112 -18.51 17.08 -29.69
N ILE A 113 -18.86 18.04 -28.82
CA ILE A 113 -20.25 18.39 -28.50
C ILE A 113 -20.35 19.91 -28.52
N THR A 114 -21.22 20.44 -29.36
CA THR A 114 -21.50 21.88 -29.43
C THR A 114 -22.79 22.19 -28.70
N HIS A 115 -22.73 23.06 -27.71
CA HIS A 115 -23.87 23.48 -26.90
C HIS A 115 -24.33 24.91 -27.23
N THR A 116 -25.54 25.23 -26.81
CA THR A 116 -26.07 26.61 -26.74
C THR A 116 -26.37 26.94 -25.26
N TYR A 117 -26.63 28.21 -24.99
CA TYR A 117 -27.03 28.65 -23.65
C TYR A 117 -28.30 27.92 -23.19
N SER A 118 -28.24 27.33 -21.98
CA SER A 118 -29.43 26.81 -21.32
C SER A 118 -29.41 27.14 -19.81
N PRO A 119 -30.51 27.73 -19.29
CA PRO A 119 -30.66 28.01 -17.86
C PRO A 119 -31.12 26.79 -17.05
N GLN A 120 -31.35 25.65 -17.69
CA GLN A 120 -31.87 24.46 -16.99
C GLN A 120 -30.80 23.77 -16.18
N PRO A 121 -31.10 23.27 -14.97
CA PRO A 121 -30.15 22.49 -14.19
C PRO A 121 -29.95 21.08 -14.78
N PHE A 122 -28.73 20.63 -14.80
CA PHE A 122 -28.42 19.22 -15.06
C PHE A 122 -28.56 18.39 -13.80
N THR A 123 -29.15 17.19 -13.92
CA THR A 123 -29.05 16.12 -12.94
C THR A 123 -27.95 15.15 -13.30
N THR A 124 -27.74 14.93 -14.60
CA THR A 124 -26.69 14.06 -15.14
C THR A 124 -26.14 14.62 -16.44
N TYR A 125 -24.82 14.56 -16.59
CA TYR A 125 -24.10 14.83 -17.83
C TYR A 125 -23.07 13.71 -18.03
N TYR A 126 -23.36 12.78 -18.94
CA TYR A 126 -22.56 11.58 -19.16
C TYR A 126 -22.03 11.54 -20.60
N ALA A 127 -20.73 11.76 -20.75
CA ALA A 127 -20.01 11.68 -22.03
C ALA A 127 -18.67 10.92 -21.86
N GLN A 128 -18.62 9.96 -20.95
CA GLN A 128 -17.44 9.11 -20.75
C GLN A 128 -17.31 8.05 -21.86
N PHE A 129 -16.09 7.51 -22.04
CA PHE A 129 -15.76 6.54 -23.09
C PHE A 129 -16.10 7.05 -24.49
N CYS A 130 -15.77 8.29 -24.77
CA CYS A 130 -15.91 8.90 -26.09
C CYS A 130 -14.53 9.26 -26.68
N GLY A 131 -14.51 9.83 -27.86
CA GLY A 131 -13.32 10.36 -28.52
C GLY A 131 -13.26 11.88 -28.50
N LEU A 132 -13.73 12.53 -27.43
CA LEU A 132 -13.79 14.01 -27.35
C LEU A 132 -12.39 14.60 -27.48
N ILE A 133 -12.24 15.64 -28.31
CA ILE A 133 -10.98 16.28 -28.64
C ILE A 133 -10.96 17.73 -28.17
N GLY A 134 -9.85 18.16 -27.59
CA GLY A 134 -9.66 19.56 -27.22
C GLY A 134 -10.44 19.96 -25.97
N ASN A 135 -11.07 21.14 -26.00
CA ASN A 135 -11.76 21.68 -24.83
C ASN A 135 -13.29 21.42 -24.91
N LEU A 136 -13.83 20.83 -23.83
CA LEU A 136 -15.29 20.75 -23.64
C LEU A 136 -15.79 22.04 -22.99
N ASP A 137 -16.49 22.87 -23.77
CA ASP A 137 -17.01 24.15 -23.29
C ASP A 137 -18.42 24.00 -22.69
N LEU A 138 -18.52 24.14 -21.35
CA LEU A 138 -19.77 24.13 -20.59
C LEU A 138 -20.13 25.52 -20.04
N SER A 139 -19.47 26.57 -20.52
CA SER A 139 -19.72 27.95 -20.08
C SER A 139 -21.17 28.44 -20.39
N MET A 140 -21.87 27.72 -21.24
CA MET A 140 -23.26 27.98 -21.60
C MET A 140 -24.28 27.58 -20.52
N PHE A 141 -23.86 26.91 -19.42
CA PHE A 141 -24.77 26.32 -18.43
C PHE A 141 -24.58 26.94 -17.02
N PRO A 142 -25.28 28.04 -16.70
CA PRO A 142 -25.13 28.72 -15.41
C PRO A 142 -25.67 27.93 -14.22
N ASN A 143 -26.47 26.90 -14.45
CA ASN A 143 -27.02 26.01 -13.43
C ASN A 143 -26.50 24.59 -13.58
N PHE A 144 -25.20 24.43 -13.92
CA PHE A 144 -24.58 23.14 -14.11
C PHE A 144 -24.22 22.50 -12.74
N GLY A 145 -24.61 21.22 -12.56
CA GLY A 145 -24.40 20.47 -11.32
C GLY A 145 -24.78 19.00 -11.49
N GLY A 146 -25.12 18.32 -10.40
CA GLY A 146 -25.52 16.90 -10.40
C GLY A 146 -24.35 15.95 -10.60
N TYR A 147 -24.52 14.97 -11.47
CA TYR A 147 -23.49 13.98 -11.84
C TYR A 147 -22.85 14.38 -13.17
N PHE A 148 -21.60 14.79 -13.12
CA PHE A 148 -20.78 15.10 -14.30
C PHE A 148 -19.74 14.02 -14.51
N ARG A 149 -19.76 13.37 -15.70
CA ARG A 149 -18.84 12.28 -16.04
C ARG A 149 -18.38 12.39 -17.48
N VAL A 150 -17.11 12.67 -17.66
CA VAL A 150 -16.43 12.75 -18.97
C VAL A 150 -15.14 11.93 -19.00
N TYR A 151 -14.96 11.03 -18.06
CA TYR A 151 -13.75 10.22 -17.95
C TYR A 151 -13.52 9.30 -19.16
N ASN A 152 -12.30 8.85 -19.34
CA ASN A 152 -11.87 8.03 -20.47
C ASN A 152 -12.16 8.69 -21.82
N ASN A 153 -11.68 9.95 -21.97
CA ASN A 153 -11.63 10.70 -23.21
C ASN A 153 -10.17 11.13 -23.46
N PRO A 154 -9.31 10.25 -24.00
CA PRO A 154 -7.87 10.44 -24.00
C PRO A 154 -7.34 11.59 -24.90
N LEU A 155 -8.21 12.31 -25.57
CA LEU A 155 -7.88 13.50 -26.38
C LEU A 155 -8.56 14.77 -25.85
N LEU A 156 -9.27 14.70 -24.72
CA LEU A 156 -9.90 15.84 -24.06
C LEU A 156 -8.86 16.60 -23.24
N THR A 157 -8.48 17.79 -23.70
CA THR A 157 -7.40 18.57 -23.12
C THR A 157 -7.85 19.66 -22.16
N GLY A 158 -9.14 19.96 -22.08
CA GLY A 158 -9.67 20.98 -21.18
C GLY A 158 -11.17 20.89 -20.96
N ILE A 159 -11.63 21.52 -19.88
CA ILE A 159 -13.05 21.69 -19.55
C ILE A 159 -13.25 23.11 -19.05
N THR A 160 -14.16 23.84 -19.67
CA THR A 160 -14.49 25.24 -19.30
C THR A 160 -15.84 25.30 -18.63
N HIS A 161 -15.94 25.94 -17.48
CA HIS A 161 -17.16 26.16 -16.72
C HIS A 161 -17.54 27.65 -16.67
N THR A 162 -18.78 27.92 -16.34
CA THR A 162 -19.27 29.24 -15.87
C THR A 162 -19.63 29.14 -14.38
N ALA A 163 -19.90 30.27 -13.76
CA ALA A 163 -20.30 30.32 -12.35
C ALA A 163 -21.55 29.46 -12.10
N SER A 164 -21.47 28.54 -11.14
CA SER A 164 -22.61 27.75 -10.70
C SER A 164 -22.64 27.56 -9.19
N THR A 165 -23.84 27.62 -8.62
CA THR A 165 -24.14 27.31 -7.22
C THR A 165 -24.82 25.95 -7.05
N GLN A 166 -25.01 25.21 -8.14
CA GLN A 166 -25.62 23.88 -8.09
C GLN A 166 -24.64 22.85 -7.51
N VAL A 167 -25.19 21.93 -6.71
CA VAL A 167 -24.37 20.90 -6.08
C VAL A 167 -23.92 19.88 -7.12
N PHE A 168 -22.61 19.68 -7.20
CA PHE A 168 -22.04 18.48 -7.84
C PHE A 168 -22.03 17.34 -6.82
N SER A 169 -22.76 16.27 -7.12
CA SER A 169 -22.69 15.02 -6.37
C SER A 169 -21.52 14.14 -6.84
N ARG A 170 -21.10 14.36 -8.08
CA ARG A 170 -19.92 13.74 -8.68
C ARG A 170 -19.37 14.61 -9.80
N TYR A 171 -18.06 14.80 -9.79
CA TYR A 171 -17.27 15.40 -10.86
C TYR A 171 -16.18 14.40 -11.25
N ASP A 172 -16.23 13.85 -12.44
CA ASP A 172 -15.48 12.68 -12.86
C ASP A 172 -14.90 12.93 -14.27
N ALA A 173 -13.62 13.22 -14.34
CA ALA A 173 -12.89 13.54 -15.56
C ALA A 173 -11.49 12.88 -15.55
N ASP A 174 -11.39 11.69 -14.95
CA ASP A 174 -10.20 10.87 -14.94
C ASP A 174 -9.91 10.24 -16.32
N GLU A 175 -8.70 9.73 -16.51
CA GLU A 175 -8.28 9.09 -17.77
C GLU A 175 -8.54 9.96 -19.01
N CYS A 176 -8.26 11.27 -18.93
CA CYS A 176 -8.29 12.21 -20.03
C CYS A 176 -6.86 12.71 -20.35
N ASP A 177 -6.73 13.73 -21.17
CA ASP A 177 -5.46 14.44 -21.45
C ASP A 177 -5.57 15.91 -21.01
N LEU A 178 -6.21 16.16 -19.87
CA LEU A 178 -6.35 17.51 -19.34
C LEU A 178 -4.97 18.14 -19.13
N THR A 179 -4.82 19.40 -19.59
CA THR A 179 -3.53 20.08 -19.58
C THR A 179 -3.57 21.40 -18.81
N GLY A 180 -2.44 21.76 -18.20
CA GLY A 180 -2.29 23.03 -17.49
C GLY A 180 -3.18 23.13 -16.25
N ASN A 181 -3.96 24.19 -16.12
CA ASN A 181 -4.83 24.43 -14.97
C ASN A 181 -6.29 24.06 -15.26
N LEU A 182 -6.86 23.17 -14.46
CA LEU A 182 -8.31 22.95 -14.40
C LEU A 182 -8.93 24.00 -13.46
N ASP A 183 -9.56 25.01 -14.04
CA ASP A 183 -10.16 26.10 -13.27
C ASP A 183 -11.61 25.80 -12.87
N LEU A 184 -11.82 25.47 -11.60
CA LEU A 184 -13.12 25.25 -10.96
C LEU A 184 -13.49 26.37 -9.98
N SER A 185 -12.79 27.52 -10.03
CA SER A 185 -13.01 28.64 -9.10
C SER A 185 -14.43 29.19 -9.11
N MET A 186 -15.14 28.97 -10.22
CA MET A 186 -16.53 29.40 -10.43
C MET A 186 -17.57 28.42 -9.86
N LEU A 187 -17.17 27.22 -9.41
CA LEU A 187 -18.06 26.19 -8.86
C LEU A 187 -18.08 26.28 -7.33
N THR A 188 -19.13 26.85 -6.76
CA THR A 188 -19.20 27.12 -5.30
C THR A 188 -19.87 25.99 -4.50
N ALA A 189 -20.28 24.90 -5.13
CA ALA A 189 -20.92 23.75 -4.49
C ALA A 189 -20.36 22.42 -4.99
N LEU A 190 -19.04 22.35 -5.20
CA LEU A 190 -18.35 21.09 -5.49
C LEU A 190 -18.41 20.18 -4.27
N GLY A 191 -18.93 18.95 -4.45
CA GLY A 191 -19.12 17.99 -3.36
C GLY A 191 -19.14 16.54 -3.85
N GLY A 192 -19.49 15.61 -2.96
CA GLY A 192 -19.53 14.18 -3.26
C GLY A 192 -18.18 13.63 -3.70
N VAL A 193 -18.11 13.03 -4.88
CA VAL A 193 -16.89 12.48 -5.46
C VAL A 193 -16.30 13.45 -6.47
N PHE A 194 -15.04 13.80 -6.29
CA PHE A 194 -14.21 14.54 -7.23
C PHE A 194 -13.08 13.66 -7.71
N ASP A 195 -13.02 13.37 -8.99
CA ASP A 195 -12.00 12.53 -9.60
C ASP A 195 -11.49 13.10 -10.91
N VAL A 196 -10.22 13.42 -10.95
CA VAL A 196 -9.49 13.91 -12.13
C VAL A 196 -8.15 13.19 -12.28
N GLY A 197 -8.03 11.99 -11.70
CA GLY A 197 -6.82 11.18 -11.78
C GLY A 197 -6.42 10.82 -13.21
N GLU A 198 -5.19 10.35 -13.39
CA GLU A 198 -4.65 9.90 -14.68
C GLU A 198 -4.71 10.95 -15.79
N ASN A 199 -4.50 12.21 -15.45
CA ASN A 199 -4.32 13.32 -16.38
C ASN A 199 -2.86 13.82 -16.32
N GLY A 200 -1.96 13.11 -16.96
CA GLY A 200 -0.51 13.29 -16.85
C GLY A 200 0.06 14.64 -17.32
N ASN A 201 -0.76 15.53 -17.85
CA ASN A 201 -0.38 16.89 -18.24
C ASN A 201 -1.12 17.97 -17.42
N LEU A 202 -1.92 17.58 -16.42
CA LEU A 202 -2.66 18.49 -15.54
C LEU A 202 -1.73 19.02 -14.44
N THR A 203 -1.33 20.30 -14.54
CA THR A 203 -0.32 20.89 -13.65
C THR A 203 -0.90 21.59 -12.43
N SER A 204 -2.17 21.94 -12.43
CA SER A 204 -2.85 22.57 -11.30
C SER A 204 -4.37 22.44 -11.35
N ILE A 205 -5.00 22.58 -10.19
CA ILE A 205 -6.47 22.65 -10.05
C ILE A 205 -6.78 23.84 -9.15
N THR A 206 -7.61 24.77 -9.65
CA THR A 206 -8.05 25.91 -8.86
C THR A 206 -9.49 25.69 -8.39
N HIS A 207 -9.73 25.75 -7.08
CA HIS A 207 -11.05 25.53 -6.49
C HIS A 207 -11.76 26.82 -6.14
N GLY A 208 -13.09 26.81 -6.31
CA GLY A 208 -13.98 27.80 -5.68
C GLY A 208 -14.31 27.44 -4.23
N PRO A 209 -14.77 28.40 -3.43
CA PRO A 209 -15.17 28.15 -2.06
C PRO A 209 -16.36 27.19 -2.00
N SER A 210 -16.18 26.01 -1.40
CA SER A 210 -17.26 25.03 -1.21
C SER A 210 -17.42 24.62 0.24
N SER A 211 -18.67 24.61 0.70
CA SER A 211 -19.08 24.03 1.98
C SER A 211 -19.87 22.73 1.81
N THR A 212 -19.95 22.22 0.60
CA THR A 212 -20.55 20.90 0.31
C THR A 212 -19.57 19.81 0.68
N PRO A 213 -19.98 18.75 1.41
CA PRO A 213 -19.08 17.67 1.78
C PRO A 213 -18.50 16.96 0.55
N ILE A 214 -17.17 16.88 0.48
CA ILE A 214 -16.45 16.02 -0.47
C ILE A 214 -16.12 14.73 0.28
N THR A 215 -16.53 13.59 -0.26
CA THR A 215 -16.35 12.26 0.31
C THR A 215 -15.18 11.51 -0.32
N SER A 216 -14.74 11.94 -1.50
CA SER A 216 -13.58 11.41 -2.21
C SER A 216 -12.98 12.52 -3.06
N TYR A 217 -11.69 12.78 -2.88
CA TYR A 217 -10.89 13.71 -3.68
C TYR A 217 -9.72 12.95 -4.29
N VAL A 218 -9.71 12.85 -5.62
CA VAL A 218 -8.75 12.04 -6.36
C VAL A 218 -8.14 12.86 -7.49
N ALA A 219 -6.80 13.00 -7.47
CA ALA A 219 -6.01 13.61 -8.54
C ALA A 219 -4.62 12.93 -8.57
N TYR A 220 -4.60 11.60 -8.59
CA TYR A 220 -3.38 10.80 -8.69
C TYR A 220 -2.89 10.68 -10.14
N LEU A 221 -1.60 10.39 -10.33
CA LEU A 221 -1.00 10.27 -11.68
C LEU A 221 -1.31 11.48 -12.57
N CYS A 222 -1.21 12.68 -12.00
CA CYS A 222 -1.20 13.94 -12.71
C CYS A 222 0.22 14.51 -12.74
N ASP A 223 0.38 15.74 -13.20
CA ASP A 223 1.64 16.49 -13.14
C ASP A 223 1.47 17.75 -12.26
N LEU A 224 0.75 17.61 -11.14
CA LEU A 224 0.52 18.72 -10.22
C LEU A 224 1.85 19.27 -9.70
N THR A 225 2.01 20.59 -9.77
CA THR A 225 3.26 21.27 -9.43
C THR A 225 3.10 22.22 -8.25
N GLY A 226 4.19 22.40 -7.49
CA GLY A 226 4.22 23.35 -6.37
C GLY A 226 3.26 22.98 -5.25
N ASN A 227 2.59 23.99 -4.67
CA ASN A 227 1.63 23.76 -3.58
C ASN A 227 0.20 23.66 -4.11
N HIS A 228 -0.45 22.52 -3.87
CA HIS A 228 -1.86 22.33 -4.19
C HIS A 228 -2.77 22.89 -3.11
N ASP A 229 -3.55 23.92 -3.46
CA ASP A 229 -4.41 24.61 -2.49
C ASP A 229 -5.83 24.03 -2.45
N MET A 230 -6.13 23.29 -1.40
CA MET A 230 -7.46 22.76 -1.09
C MET A 230 -8.17 23.56 0.00
N SER A 231 -7.61 24.70 0.45
CA SER A 231 -8.20 25.52 1.52
C SER A 231 -9.60 26.08 1.20
N PRO A 232 -10.02 26.27 -0.07
CA PRO A 232 -11.40 26.64 -0.38
C PRO A 232 -12.44 25.54 -0.07
N LEU A 233 -12.01 24.29 0.12
CA LEU A 233 -12.88 23.14 0.34
C LEU A 233 -13.04 22.86 1.85
N SER A 234 -14.01 23.47 2.49
CA SER A 234 -14.13 23.49 3.96
C SER A 234 -14.68 22.19 4.59
N LYS A 235 -15.06 21.19 3.79
CA LYS A 235 -15.61 19.89 4.26
C LYS A 235 -15.01 18.72 3.49
N LEU A 236 -13.68 18.65 3.46
CA LEU A 236 -12.98 17.49 2.93
C LEU A 236 -13.10 16.31 3.90
N GLY A 237 -13.48 15.14 3.38
CA GLY A 237 -13.64 13.91 4.15
C GLY A 237 -13.40 12.66 3.32
N GLY A 238 -13.52 11.50 3.95
CA GLY A 238 -13.37 10.21 3.30
C GLY A 238 -11.98 9.97 2.72
N LEU A 239 -11.87 9.91 1.40
CA LEU A 239 -10.62 9.61 0.69
C LEU A 239 -10.00 10.87 0.09
N ILE A 240 -8.69 11.06 0.31
CA ILE A 240 -7.84 12.03 -0.40
C ILE A 240 -6.68 11.26 -1.01
N ASN A 241 -6.55 11.32 -2.35
CA ASN A 241 -5.49 10.63 -3.08
C ASN A 241 -4.85 11.56 -4.11
N LEU A 242 -3.64 11.99 -3.82
CA LEU A 242 -2.80 12.84 -4.68
C LEU A 242 -1.48 12.16 -5.05
N ARG A 243 -1.39 10.83 -4.92
CA ARG A 243 -0.14 10.08 -5.16
C ARG A 243 0.39 10.26 -6.59
N VAL A 244 1.70 10.07 -6.74
CA VAL A 244 2.38 10.11 -8.04
C VAL A 244 2.15 11.44 -8.76
N ASN A 245 2.49 12.53 -8.08
CA ASN A 245 2.60 13.88 -8.63
C ASN A 245 4.03 14.37 -8.33
N ASP A 246 4.98 13.98 -9.17
CA ASP A 246 6.42 14.09 -8.92
C ASP A 246 6.93 15.52 -8.66
N SER A 247 6.15 16.53 -9.02
CA SER A 247 6.49 17.96 -8.84
C SER A 247 5.63 18.64 -7.77
N LEU A 248 4.79 17.89 -7.03
CA LEU A 248 3.95 18.41 -5.95
C LEU A 248 4.77 18.60 -4.67
N THR A 249 5.03 19.86 -4.30
CA THR A 249 5.90 20.20 -3.15
C THR A 249 5.16 20.45 -1.84
N GLY A 250 3.86 20.64 -1.88
CA GLY A 250 3.04 20.86 -0.69
C GLY A 250 1.55 20.79 -0.96
N VAL A 251 0.77 20.71 0.11
CA VAL A 251 -0.70 20.76 0.06
C VAL A 251 -1.20 21.63 1.19
N THR A 252 -2.09 22.57 0.87
CA THR A 252 -2.72 23.45 1.84
C THR A 252 -4.17 23.05 2.05
N HIS A 253 -4.60 22.94 3.30
CA HIS A 253 -5.95 22.54 3.67
C HIS A 253 -6.66 23.61 4.51
N SER A 254 -8.00 23.57 4.52
CA SER A 254 -8.83 24.24 5.51
C SER A 254 -9.17 23.28 6.66
N PRO A 255 -9.37 23.77 7.90
CA PRO A 255 -9.86 22.91 8.97
C PRO A 255 -11.15 22.20 8.57
N SER A 256 -11.17 20.87 8.69
CA SER A 256 -12.34 20.06 8.33
C SER A 256 -12.83 19.24 9.52
N PRO A 257 -14.14 19.30 9.84
CA PRO A 257 -14.75 18.47 10.87
C PRO A 257 -15.03 17.03 10.39
N GLN A 258 -14.85 16.74 9.09
CA GLN A 258 -15.13 15.43 8.50
C GLN A 258 -14.03 14.43 8.85
N THR A 259 -14.40 13.16 8.90
CA THR A 259 -13.43 12.07 9.08
C THR A 259 -12.73 11.79 7.76
N ILE A 260 -11.40 11.87 7.77
CA ILE A 260 -10.55 11.36 6.68
C ILE A 260 -10.21 9.91 7.02
N THR A 261 -10.59 8.97 6.15
CA THR A 261 -10.34 7.53 6.34
C THR A 261 -9.20 7.01 5.47
N TRP A 262 -8.82 7.79 4.45
CA TRP A 262 -7.72 7.48 3.54
C TRP A 262 -7.06 8.78 3.11
N TYR A 263 -5.81 8.98 3.50
CA TYR A 263 -4.99 10.12 3.11
C TYR A 263 -3.70 9.64 2.48
N GLN A 264 -3.53 9.86 1.18
CA GLN A 264 -2.42 9.31 0.42
C GLN A 264 -1.82 10.35 -0.53
N ILE A 265 -0.56 10.73 -0.27
CA ILE A 265 0.23 11.66 -1.09
C ILE A 265 1.67 11.12 -1.16
N ASP A 266 1.80 9.88 -1.58
CA ASP A 266 3.08 9.23 -1.78
C ASP A 266 3.65 9.47 -3.18
N THR A 267 4.96 9.25 -3.31
CA THR A 267 5.66 9.41 -4.60
C THR A 267 5.42 10.80 -5.18
N CYS A 268 5.72 11.80 -4.37
CA CYS A 268 5.66 13.22 -4.72
C CYS A 268 6.98 13.88 -4.32
N ASP A 269 7.06 15.21 -4.37
CA ASP A 269 8.20 16.00 -3.92
C ASP A 269 7.84 16.90 -2.72
N LEU A 270 7.01 16.37 -1.79
CA LEU A 270 6.65 17.13 -0.60
C LEU A 270 7.90 17.57 0.17
N THR A 271 7.93 18.83 0.58
CA THR A 271 9.10 19.44 1.23
C THR A 271 8.78 19.96 2.64
N GLY A 272 9.78 19.90 3.53
CA GLY A 272 9.69 20.47 4.87
C GLY A 272 8.67 19.77 5.76
N ASN A 273 7.82 20.54 6.44
CA ASN A 273 6.80 20.00 7.35
C ASN A 273 5.44 19.86 6.66
N HIS A 274 4.86 18.67 6.70
CA HIS A 274 3.47 18.46 6.30
C HIS A 274 2.53 18.60 7.51
N ASP A 275 1.68 19.64 7.47
CA ASP A 275 0.82 20.00 8.61
C ASP A 275 -0.55 19.30 8.52
N MET A 276 -0.82 18.36 9.45
CA MET A 276 -2.09 17.65 9.62
C MET A 276 -2.93 18.17 10.79
N THR A 277 -2.60 19.32 11.38
CA THR A 277 -3.37 19.89 12.51
C THR A 277 -4.79 20.30 12.14
N TRP A 278 -5.08 20.46 10.86
CA TRP A 278 -6.40 20.78 10.31
C TRP A 278 -7.40 19.61 10.39
N CYS A 279 -6.91 18.36 10.58
CA CYS A 279 -7.73 17.13 10.51
C CYS A 279 -7.71 16.33 11.83
N PRO A 280 -8.53 16.73 12.84
CA PRO A 280 -8.58 16.01 14.13
C PRO A 280 -9.22 14.63 14.06
N ASN A 281 -9.91 14.30 12.97
CA ASN A 281 -10.59 13.03 12.75
C ASN A 281 -9.90 12.16 11.68
N LEU A 282 -8.56 12.26 11.58
CA LEU A 282 -7.76 11.40 10.70
C LEU A 282 -7.77 9.95 11.22
N SER A 283 -8.02 8.99 10.35
CA SER A 283 -8.14 7.57 10.68
C SER A 283 -7.78 6.67 9.50
N GLY A 284 -7.82 5.36 9.70
CA GLY A 284 -7.65 4.38 8.63
C GLY A 284 -6.25 4.39 8.02
N PHE A 285 -6.13 4.73 6.75
CA PHE A 285 -4.86 4.77 6.02
C PHE A 285 -4.28 6.20 5.97
N PHE A 286 -3.03 6.34 6.38
CA PHE A 286 -2.23 7.54 6.22
C PHE A 286 -0.89 7.18 5.56
N GLY A 287 -0.60 7.77 4.40
CA GLY A 287 0.62 7.49 3.64
C GLY A 287 1.18 8.70 2.91
N LEU A 288 2.41 9.09 3.28
CA LEU A 288 3.21 10.12 2.63
C LEU A 288 4.58 9.57 2.20
N TYR A 289 4.69 8.25 2.00
CA TYR A 289 5.95 7.57 1.70
C TYR A 289 6.55 7.99 0.35
N ASP A 290 7.85 7.77 0.18
CA ASP A 290 8.63 8.15 -1.02
C ASP A 290 8.52 9.66 -1.36
N ASN A 291 8.56 10.52 -0.31
CA ASN A 291 8.71 11.97 -0.41
C ASN A 291 10.09 12.36 0.15
N ASN A 292 11.11 12.30 -0.67
CA ASN A 292 12.52 12.39 -0.27
C ASN A 292 12.94 13.72 0.41
N ASN A 293 12.13 14.77 0.29
CA ASN A 293 12.37 16.10 0.87
C ASN A 293 11.42 16.42 2.04
N LEU A 294 10.54 15.49 2.44
CA LEU A 294 9.64 15.63 3.57
C LEU A 294 10.40 15.40 4.88
N THR A 295 10.56 16.46 5.68
CA THR A 295 11.40 16.41 6.89
C THR A 295 10.61 16.19 8.18
N SER A 296 9.31 16.47 8.20
CA SER A 296 8.47 16.26 9.37
C SER A 296 6.98 16.20 9.02
N VAL A 297 6.20 15.66 9.94
CA VAL A 297 4.72 15.67 9.89
C VAL A 297 4.23 16.12 11.26
N THR A 298 3.38 17.13 11.29
CA THR A 298 2.76 17.61 12.53
C THR A 298 1.32 17.14 12.62
N HIS A 299 0.94 16.51 13.71
CA HIS A 299 -0.42 16.02 13.97
C HIS A 299 -1.12 16.84 15.04
N THR A 300 -2.45 16.76 15.07
CA THR A 300 -3.28 17.14 16.23
C THR A 300 -3.71 15.88 17.00
N ALA A 301 -4.17 16.05 18.22
CA ALA A 301 -4.65 14.93 19.03
C ALA A 301 -5.80 14.18 18.34
N SER A 302 -5.66 12.86 18.22
CA SER A 302 -6.67 11.99 17.64
C SER A 302 -6.78 10.66 18.41
N THR A 303 -8.02 10.22 18.62
CA THR A 303 -8.36 8.92 19.20
C THR A 303 -8.83 7.92 18.12
N GLN A 304 -8.84 8.34 16.85
CA GLN A 304 -9.32 7.53 15.74
C GLN A 304 -8.35 6.40 15.43
N ALA A 305 -8.86 5.23 15.09
CA ALA A 305 -8.05 4.06 14.79
C ALA A 305 -7.37 4.19 13.41
N PHE A 306 -6.06 3.96 13.39
CA PHE A 306 -5.30 3.79 12.15
C PHE A 306 -5.17 2.31 11.83
N SER A 307 -5.38 1.94 10.57
CA SER A 307 -5.03 0.61 10.04
C SER A 307 -3.59 0.59 9.51
N THR A 308 -3.13 1.73 9.02
CA THR A 308 -1.80 1.87 8.41
C THR A 308 -1.30 3.30 8.54
N TYR A 309 -0.04 3.46 8.95
CA TYR A 309 0.70 4.71 9.00
C TYR A 309 2.03 4.54 8.28
N ARG A 310 2.26 5.28 7.18
CA ARG A 310 3.42 5.09 6.29
C ARG A 310 4.12 6.40 5.96
N LEU A 311 5.39 6.49 6.32
CA LEU A 311 6.32 7.57 5.98
C LEU A 311 7.69 7.02 5.52
N GLU A 312 7.74 5.78 5.04
CA GLU A 312 9.01 5.22 4.59
C GLU A 312 9.56 5.95 3.37
N GLY A 313 10.88 5.95 3.22
CA GLY A 313 11.55 6.61 2.08
C GLY A 313 11.38 8.13 2.05
N CYS A 314 11.28 8.77 3.22
CA CYS A 314 11.28 10.21 3.37
C CYS A 314 12.62 10.70 3.95
N ASP A 315 12.71 11.98 4.30
CA ASP A 315 13.83 12.58 5.04
C ASP A 315 13.39 13.09 6.43
N ILE A 316 12.55 12.30 7.11
CA ILE A 316 12.08 12.66 8.46
C ILE A 316 13.29 12.81 9.38
N THR A 317 13.37 13.95 10.05
CA THR A 317 14.54 14.33 10.85
C THR A 317 14.22 14.41 12.34
N GLY A 318 15.22 14.05 13.17
CA GLY A 318 15.14 14.18 14.63
C GLY A 318 14.10 13.25 15.25
N ASN A 319 13.32 13.76 16.20
CA ASN A 319 12.29 13.00 16.90
C ASN A 319 10.93 13.13 16.19
N HIS A 320 10.34 12.00 15.80
CA HIS A 320 8.97 11.96 15.27
C HIS A 320 7.96 11.75 16.39
N ASP A 321 7.25 12.83 16.77
CA ASP A 321 6.33 12.80 17.92
C ASP A 321 4.91 12.40 17.49
N LEU A 322 4.48 11.20 17.90
CA LEU A 322 3.16 10.60 17.68
C LEU A 322 2.36 10.50 18.97
N SER A 323 2.84 11.05 20.08
CA SER A 323 2.24 10.89 21.42
C SER A 323 0.77 11.28 21.48
N MET A 324 0.33 12.18 20.59
CA MET A 324 -1.05 12.64 20.51
C MET A 324 -2.01 11.72 19.74
N LEU A 325 -1.50 10.71 19.00
CA LEU A 325 -2.30 9.79 18.18
C LEU A 325 -2.66 8.52 18.96
N THR A 326 -3.49 8.63 20.01
CA THR A 326 -3.81 7.49 20.90
C THR A 326 -4.58 6.35 20.24
N GLY A 327 -5.11 6.56 19.02
CA GLY A 327 -5.69 5.53 18.15
C GLY A 327 -4.71 4.86 17.19
N LEU A 328 -3.41 5.20 17.25
CA LEU A 328 -2.40 4.64 16.36
C LEU A 328 -2.19 3.13 16.62
N GLY A 329 -2.15 2.35 15.55
CA GLY A 329 -1.96 0.90 15.56
C GLY A 329 -1.82 0.36 14.13
N GLY A 330 -2.09 -0.93 13.93
CA GLY A 330 -2.03 -1.59 12.63
C GLY A 330 -0.60 -1.69 12.06
N ASN A 331 -0.42 -1.32 10.80
CA ASN A 331 0.88 -1.35 10.13
C ASN A 331 1.56 0.02 10.27
N PHE A 332 2.74 0.05 10.85
CA PHE A 332 3.53 1.25 11.10
C PHE A 332 4.88 1.18 10.39
N HIS A 333 5.10 2.05 9.40
CA HIS A 333 6.25 2.01 8.51
C HIS A 333 6.95 3.37 8.45
N LEU A 334 8.16 3.45 9.01
CA LEU A 334 9.06 4.62 8.96
C LEU A 334 10.44 4.26 8.41
N GLN A 335 10.62 3.08 7.84
CA GLN A 335 11.94 2.66 7.36
C GLN A 335 12.52 3.60 6.30
N SER A 336 13.84 3.60 6.19
CA SER A 336 14.58 4.42 5.22
C SER A 336 14.43 5.94 5.43
N ASN A 337 14.34 6.38 6.69
CA ASN A 337 14.47 7.77 7.11
C ASN A 337 15.82 7.96 7.81
N SER A 338 16.87 8.19 7.03
CA SER A 338 18.27 8.15 7.51
C SER A 338 18.63 9.24 8.54
N ASN A 339 17.77 10.23 8.74
CA ASN A 339 17.95 11.31 9.71
C ASN A 339 16.97 11.24 10.90
N LEU A 340 16.14 10.18 10.96
CA LEU A 340 15.21 9.93 12.06
C LEU A 340 15.96 9.36 13.26
N THR A 341 16.02 10.13 14.36
CA THR A 341 16.82 9.76 15.54
C THR A 341 15.99 9.19 16.68
N ASP A 342 14.68 9.46 16.73
CA ASP A 342 13.80 8.99 17.79
C ASP A 342 12.33 8.96 17.36
N ILE A 343 11.49 8.19 18.08
CA ILE A 343 10.05 8.10 17.87
C ILE A 343 9.34 8.10 19.21
N ASN A 344 8.50 9.10 19.44
CA ASN A 344 7.61 9.13 20.59
C ASN A 344 6.29 8.44 20.29
N PHE A 345 6.12 7.20 20.70
CA PHE A 345 4.88 6.45 20.53
C PHE A 345 3.79 6.93 21.50
N PRO A 346 2.50 6.86 21.11
CA PRO A 346 1.40 7.17 22.00
C PRO A 346 1.20 6.08 23.06
N ILE A 347 0.52 6.41 24.16
CA ILE A 347 -0.09 5.40 25.02
C ILE A 347 -1.31 4.85 24.29
N SER A 348 -1.13 3.77 23.56
CA SER A 348 -2.17 3.19 22.70
C SER A 348 -2.66 1.83 23.23
N ASN A 349 -3.99 1.61 23.16
CA ASN A 349 -4.59 0.31 23.40
C ASN A 349 -4.75 -0.50 22.09
N HIS A 350 -4.45 0.09 20.94
CA HIS A 350 -4.52 -0.60 19.66
C HIS A 350 -3.27 -1.47 19.43
N GLU A 351 -3.46 -2.53 18.67
CA GLU A 351 -2.38 -3.46 18.35
C GLU A 351 -1.62 -2.97 17.13
N PHE A 352 -0.28 -3.00 17.21
CA PHE A 352 0.60 -2.84 16.06
C PHE A 352 0.88 -4.21 15.46
N THR A 353 0.36 -4.46 14.28
CA THR A 353 0.61 -5.71 13.54
C THR A 353 2.03 -5.75 13.01
N GLN A 354 2.53 -4.61 12.55
CA GLN A 354 3.88 -4.45 12.04
C GLN A 354 4.46 -3.12 12.50
N ILE A 355 5.73 -3.17 12.93
CA ILE A 355 6.56 -1.97 13.12
C ILE A 355 7.81 -2.15 12.26
N ARG A 356 8.05 -1.21 11.37
CA ARG A 356 9.19 -1.16 10.46
C ARG A 356 9.88 0.18 10.59
N VAL A 357 11.06 0.16 11.19
CA VAL A 357 11.91 1.33 11.46
C VAL A 357 13.37 1.03 11.11
N GLU A 358 13.58 0.13 10.15
CA GLU A 358 14.90 -0.22 9.65
C GLU A 358 15.49 0.87 8.75
N PHE A 359 16.82 0.91 8.64
CA PHE A 359 17.57 1.91 7.85
C PHE A 359 17.28 3.36 8.27
N CYS A 360 17.21 3.60 9.58
CA CYS A 360 17.12 4.92 10.19
C CYS A 360 18.43 5.24 10.94
N ASP A 361 18.44 6.37 11.66
CA ASP A 361 19.54 6.74 12.56
C ASP A 361 19.05 6.79 14.03
N LEU A 362 18.19 5.84 14.42
CA LEU A 362 17.65 5.78 15.78
C LEU A 362 18.78 5.71 16.78
N THR A 363 18.71 6.55 17.82
CA THR A 363 19.77 6.72 18.83
C THR A 363 19.26 6.39 20.22
N GLY A 364 20.13 5.79 21.06
CA GLY A 364 19.78 5.51 22.44
C GLY A 364 18.75 4.38 22.57
N GLU A 365 17.67 4.63 23.28
CA GLU A 365 16.60 3.67 23.53
C GLU A 365 15.39 3.90 22.61
N LEU A 366 14.91 2.86 21.97
CA LEU A 366 13.59 2.86 21.31
C LEU A 366 12.55 2.34 22.32
N ASP A 367 11.68 3.24 22.81
CA ASP A 367 10.68 2.91 23.84
C ASP A 367 9.36 2.40 23.22
N LEU A 368 9.13 1.09 23.30
CA LEU A 368 7.89 0.42 22.91
C LEU A 368 7.05 -0.03 24.12
N SER A 369 7.36 0.49 25.32
CA SER A 369 6.72 0.05 26.58
C SER A 369 5.22 0.43 26.67
N THR A 370 4.76 1.32 25.82
CA THR A 370 3.36 1.82 25.80
C THR A 370 2.49 1.16 24.76
N ILE A 371 3.02 0.34 23.85
CA ILE A 371 2.31 -0.21 22.69
C ILE A 371 2.20 -1.72 22.72
N ASN A 372 1.21 -2.28 22.01
CA ASN A 372 1.01 -3.71 21.84
C ASN A 372 1.49 -4.15 20.45
N LEU A 373 2.59 -4.91 20.39
CA LEU A 373 3.13 -5.44 19.12
C LEU A 373 2.74 -6.91 18.97
N THR A 374 2.21 -7.32 17.81
CA THR A 374 1.60 -8.65 17.67
C THR A 374 2.23 -9.59 16.66
N ASN A 375 2.95 -9.09 15.63
CA ASN A 375 3.42 -9.99 14.56
C ASN A 375 4.86 -9.71 14.10
N LEU A 376 5.18 -8.50 13.61
CA LEU A 376 6.45 -8.22 12.94
C LEU A 376 7.12 -6.98 13.52
N PHE A 377 8.40 -7.11 13.88
CA PHE A 377 9.25 -6.02 14.33
C PHE A 377 10.57 -5.98 13.56
N LEU A 378 10.82 -4.91 12.84
CA LEU A 378 12.04 -4.67 12.08
C LEU A 378 12.64 -3.32 12.47
N ALA A 379 13.82 -3.35 13.09
CA ALA A 379 14.59 -2.17 13.49
C ALA A 379 16.09 -2.32 13.17
N TYR A 380 16.42 -3.11 12.17
CA TYR A 380 17.80 -3.38 11.81
C TYR A 380 18.45 -2.21 11.03
N VAL A 381 19.78 -2.17 11.03
CA VAL A 381 20.60 -1.08 10.46
C VAL A 381 20.24 0.28 11.09
N ASN A 382 20.29 0.31 12.42
CA ASN A 382 20.25 1.51 13.23
C ASN A 382 21.53 1.54 14.11
N PRO A 383 22.65 2.02 13.58
CA PRO A 383 23.96 1.82 14.21
C PRO A 383 24.14 2.52 15.56
N ASN A 384 23.28 3.48 15.88
CA ASN A 384 23.29 4.23 17.13
C ASN A 384 22.23 3.76 18.14
N LEU A 385 21.39 2.77 17.79
CA LEU A 385 20.37 2.19 18.66
C LEU A 385 21.02 1.28 19.71
N THR A 386 20.91 1.65 21.01
CA THR A 386 21.59 0.95 22.09
C THR A 386 20.70 0.06 22.93
N SER A 387 19.38 0.30 22.94
CA SER A 387 18.40 -0.52 23.66
C SER A 387 17.00 -0.41 23.06
N ILE A 388 16.17 -1.39 23.37
CA ILE A 388 14.75 -1.41 23.02
C ILE A 388 13.99 -1.90 24.25
N SER A 389 13.04 -1.11 24.72
CA SER A 389 12.11 -1.53 25.77
C SER A 389 10.79 -2.00 25.17
N HIS A 390 10.20 -3.04 25.73
CA HIS A 390 8.94 -3.60 25.28
C HIS A 390 7.91 -3.60 26.42
N LYS A 391 6.62 -3.52 26.05
CA LYS A 391 5.53 -3.64 27.01
C LYS A 391 5.43 -5.07 27.55
N ALA A 392 5.20 -5.20 28.85
CA ALA A 392 4.86 -6.49 29.42
C ALA A 392 3.47 -6.93 28.95
N TYR A 393 3.40 -8.06 28.26
CA TYR A 393 2.14 -8.58 27.70
C TYR A 393 1.40 -9.44 28.72
N ALA A 394 0.16 -9.05 29.03
CA ALA A 394 -0.73 -9.83 29.90
C ALA A 394 -1.51 -10.93 29.14
N SER A 395 -1.39 -11.00 27.82
CA SER A 395 -2.20 -11.88 26.97
C SER A 395 -1.39 -13.00 26.34
N THR A 396 -1.94 -14.20 26.34
CA THR A 396 -1.36 -15.44 25.76
C THR A 396 -1.42 -15.50 24.21
N ALA A 397 -1.86 -14.45 23.55
CA ALA A 397 -2.24 -14.48 22.12
C ALA A 397 -1.23 -13.77 21.18
N THR A 398 -0.18 -13.15 21.68
CA THR A 398 0.76 -12.41 20.82
C THR A 398 1.90 -13.28 20.35
N THR A 399 1.91 -13.57 19.05
CA THR A 399 3.01 -14.31 18.41
C THR A 399 3.81 -13.36 17.53
N LEU A 400 5.08 -13.11 17.89
CA LEU A 400 6.00 -12.46 16.97
C LEU A 400 6.55 -13.49 15.98
N SER A 401 6.21 -13.32 14.71
CA SER A 401 6.69 -14.18 13.62
C SER A 401 8.02 -13.72 13.03
N SER A 402 8.41 -12.46 13.27
CA SER A 402 9.71 -11.94 12.88
C SER A 402 10.15 -10.83 13.83
N TYR A 403 11.36 -10.97 14.33
CA TYR A 403 12.07 -10.02 15.19
C TYR A 403 13.46 -9.76 14.62
N ARG A 404 13.72 -8.58 14.06
CA ARG A 404 14.99 -8.28 13.40
C ARG A 404 15.56 -6.95 13.88
N VAL A 405 16.67 -7.03 14.61
CA VAL A 405 17.38 -5.87 15.19
C VAL A 405 18.90 -6.01 14.99
N HIS A 406 19.30 -6.58 13.87
CA HIS A 406 20.70 -6.77 13.52
C HIS A 406 21.33 -5.49 12.94
N PHE A 407 22.67 -5.41 12.93
CA PHE A 407 23.43 -4.21 12.56
C PHE A 407 23.01 -2.97 13.37
N CYS A 408 22.86 -3.15 14.69
CA CYS A 408 22.66 -2.09 15.66
C CYS A 408 23.82 -2.02 16.64
N ASN A 409 23.67 -1.25 17.70
CA ASN A 409 24.66 -1.15 18.77
C ASN A 409 24.04 -1.52 20.14
N LEU A 410 23.15 -2.52 20.14
CA LEU A 410 22.52 -2.97 21.39
C LEU A 410 23.57 -3.33 22.44
N THR A 411 23.34 -2.91 23.67
CA THR A 411 24.26 -3.08 24.79
C THR A 411 23.67 -3.94 25.91
N GLY A 412 24.55 -4.64 26.66
CA GLY A 412 24.11 -5.41 27.82
C GLY A 412 23.25 -6.62 27.47
N ASN A 413 22.26 -6.91 28.30
CA ASN A 413 21.33 -8.02 28.09
C ASN A 413 20.04 -7.52 27.44
N HIS A 414 19.67 -8.08 26.28
CA HIS A 414 18.41 -7.81 25.61
C HIS A 414 17.32 -8.74 26.15
N ASP A 415 16.37 -8.17 26.88
CA ASP A 415 15.32 -8.94 27.55
C ASP A 415 14.06 -9.04 26.69
N LEU A 416 13.69 -10.27 26.32
CA LEU A 416 12.49 -10.62 25.56
C LEU A 416 11.50 -11.46 26.38
N SER A 417 11.70 -11.54 27.70
CA SER A 417 10.87 -12.35 28.59
C SER A 417 9.41 -11.88 28.68
N MET A 418 9.14 -10.62 28.26
CA MET A 418 7.80 -10.06 28.25
C MET A 418 6.92 -10.58 27.09
N PHE A 419 7.50 -11.14 26.02
CA PHE A 419 6.69 -11.74 24.95
C PHE A 419 6.16 -13.10 25.38
N THR A 420 4.94 -13.44 24.97
CA THR A 420 4.33 -14.73 25.29
C THR A 420 4.70 -15.82 24.29
N GLN A 421 4.97 -15.45 23.03
CA GLN A 421 5.39 -16.35 21.97
C GLN A 421 6.33 -15.61 21.01
N LEU A 422 7.49 -16.21 20.73
CA LEU A 422 8.50 -15.70 19.80
C LEU A 422 8.93 -16.83 18.88
N GLY A 423 8.92 -16.60 17.56
CA GLY A 423 9.31 -17.64 16.59
C GLY A 423 9.61 -17.07 15.21
N GLY A 424 9.53 -17.91 14.19
CA GLY A 424 9.79 -17.53 12.81
C GLY A 424 11.23 -17.06 12.58
N GLN A 425 11.41 -15.79 12.21
CA GLN A 425 12.72 -15.24 11.89
C GLN A 425 13.22 -14.33 13.01
N PHE A 426 14.29 -14.72 13.65
CA PHE A 426 14.95 -13.98 14.72
C PHE A 426 16.37 -13.59 14.30
N TYR A 427 16.63 -12.29 14.14
CA TYR A 427 17.94 -11.76 13.78
C TYR A 427 18.33 -10.64 14.74
N ILE A 428 19.35 -10.89 15.54
CA ILE A 428 19.94 -9.91 16.47
C ILE A 428 21.47 -9.80 16.28
N ASN A 429 21.97 -10.41 15.23
CA ASN A 429 23.39 -10.48 14.91
C ASN A 429 24.02 -9.11 14.64
N THR A 430 25.34 -9.03 14.73
CA THR A 430 26.12 -7.80 14.49
C THR A 430 25.71 -6.67 15.43
N ASN A 431 25.63 -6.99 16.71
CA ASN A 431 25.47 -6.08 17.83
C ASN A 431 26.70 -6.25 18.75
N PRO A 432 27.82 -5.58 18.49
CA PRO A 432 29.11 -5.91 19.11
C PRO A 432 29.19 -5.67 20.62
N ASN A 433 28.22 -4.96 21.20
CA ASN A 433 28.13 -4.68 22.63
C ASN A 433 27.01 -5.48 23.34
N LEU A 434 26.31 -6.37 22.63
CA LEU A 434 25.24 -7.20 23.17
C LEU A 434 25.85 -8.39 23.93
N THR A 435 25.67 -8.43 25.26
CA THR A 435 26.33 -9.42 26.11
C THR A 435 25.45 -10.61 26.51
N GLY A 436 24.14 -10.51 26.30
CA GLY A 436 23.16 -11.56 26.59
C GLY A 436 21.81 -11.34 25.93
N ILE A 437 21.02 -12.41 25.90
CA ILE A 437 19.63 -12.38 25.43
C ILE A 437 18.81 -13.24 26.40
N THR A 438 17.74 -12.66 26.96
CA THR A 438 16.80 -13.41 27.79
C THR A 438 15.54 -13.74 26.98
N HIS A 439 15.19 -15.02 26.94
CA HIS A 439 14.03 -15.50 26.18
C HIS A 439 12.83 -15.80 27.06
N THR A 440 11.65 -15.73 26.47
CA THR A 440 10.41 -16.29 27.02
C THR A 440 10.26 -17.76 26.62
N ALA A 441 9.45 -18.50 27.35
CA ALA A 441 9.03 -19.84 26.94
C ALA A 441 8.18 -19.74 25.66
N SER A 442 8.65 -20.35 24.56
CA SER A 442 7.95 -20.32 23.28
C SER A 442 7.82 -21.69 22.65
N THR A 443 6.63 -22.00 22.14
CA THR A 443 6.31 -23.20 21.35
C THR A 443 6.21 -22.91 19.85
N VAL A 444 6.38 -21.65 19.44
CA VAL A 444 6.31 -21.22 18.03
C VAL A 444 7.62 -21.61 17.32
N PRO A 445 7.55 -22.29 16.17
CA PRO A 445 8.75 -22.71 15.44
C PRO A 445 9.60 -21.53 14.97
N PHE A 446 10.91 -21.61 15.22
CA PHE A 446 11.89 -20.76 14.56
C PHE A 446 12.26 -21.36 13.20
N THR A 447 12.27 -20.53 12.18
CA THR A 447 12.82 -20.87 10.85
C THR A 447 14.27 -20.42 10.73
N HIS A 448 14.64 -19.38 11.51
CA HIS A 448 15.97 -18.84 11.55
C HIS A 448 16.22 -18.15 12.88
N TYR A 449 17.34 -18.48 13.53
CA TYR A 449 17.83 -17.82 14.74
C TYR A 449 19.28 -17.38 14.52
N SER A 450 19.54 -16.08 14.55
CA SER A 450 20.86 -15.51 14.31
C SER A 450 21.23 -14.48 15.37
N ALA A 451 22.24 -14.82 16.18
CA ALA A 451 22.86 -13.93 17.17
C ALA A 451 24.39 -13.99 17.07
N ASN A 452 24.92 -14.13 15.86
CA ASN A 452 26.35 -14.14 15.59
C ASN A 452 26.94 -12.72 15.60
N SER A 453 28.26 -12.63 15.72
CA SER A 453 29.02 -11.37 15.72
C SER A 453 28.49 -10.36 16.76
N CYS A 454 28.23 -10.89 17.98
CA CYS A 454 27.88 -10.13 19.17
C CYS A 454 28.99 -10.31 20.22
N ASP A 455 28.75 -9.82 21.45
CA ASP A 455 29.63 -10.04 22.60
C ASP A 455 28.94 -10.94 23.63
N LEU A 456 28.19 -11.97 23.17
CA LEU A 456 27.52 -12.91 24.08
C LEU A 456 28.53 -13.56 25.00
N ARG A 457 28.21 -13.59 26.31
CA ARG A 457 29.15 -14.01 27.35
C ARG A 457 28.60 -15.19 28.12
N SER A 458 29.53 -15.98 28.67
CA SER A 458 29.24 -17.12 29.57
C SER A 458 28.30 -18.14 28.90
N THR A 459 27.11 -18.36 29.42
CA THR A 459 26.11 -19.31 28.89
C THR A 459 25.01 -18.60 28.16
N HIS A 460 24.70 -19.03 26.94
CA HIS A 460 23.51 -18.59 26.20
C HIS A 460 22.38 -19.60 26.38
N ASP A 461 21.32 -19.20 27.09
CA ASP A 461 20.22 -20.09 27.44
C ASP A 461 19.11 -20.05 26.38
N LEU A 462 19.02 -21.10 25.57
CA LEU A 462 17.97 -21.35 24.61
C LEU A 462 16.88 -22.31 25.11
N SER A 463 17.01 -22.82 26.36
CA SER A 463 16.10 -23.84 26.90
C SER A 463 14.61 -23.42 26.94
N PRO A 464 14.24 -22.11 27.00
CA PRO A 464 12.85 -21.70 26.90
C PRO A 464 12.23 -21.90 25.51
N LEU A 465 13.04 -22.03 24.44
CA LEU A 465 12.59 -22.07 23.05
C LEU A 465 12.25 -23.50 22.60
N GLN A 466 11.13 -24.06 23.03
CA GLN A 466 10.74 -25.46 22.83
C GLN A 466 10.60 -25.90 21.36
N ALA A 467 10.47 -24.97 20.44
CA ALA A 467 10.38 -25.23 19.01
C ALA A 467 11.59 -24.64 18.24
N LEU A 468 12.78 -24.67 18.83
CA LEU A 468 14.00 -24.25 18.17
C LEU A 468 14.35 -25.20 17.03
N GLY A 469 14.48 -24.66 15.80
CA GLY A 469 14.81 -25.42 14.60
C GLY A 469 15.26 -24.48 13.48
N GLY A 470 15.20 -24.93 12.23
CA GLY A 470 15.67 -24.16 11.09
C GLY A 470 17.18 -23.97 11.10
N SER A 471 17.66 -22.74 11.05
CA SER A 471 19.08 -22.39 11.09
C SER A 471 19.41 -21.67 12.39
N LEU A 472 20.47 -22.12 13.10
CA LEU A 472 20.95 -21.52 14.33
C LEU A 472 22.38 -21.00 14.15
N LEU A 473 22.57 -19.69 14.21
CA LEU A 473 23.85 -19.02 13.94
C LEU A 473 24.27 -18.19 15.16
N LEU A 474 25.32 -18.68 15.87
CA LEU A 474 25.89 -18.06 17.07
C LEU A 474 27.41 -17.79 16.93
N TYR A 475 27.95 -17.90 15.72
CA TYR A 475 29.39 -17.79 15.49
C TYR A 475 29.95 -16.39 15.81
N GLN A 476 31.26 -16.30 16.02
CA GLN A 476 31.97 -15.05 16.34
C GLN A 476 31.45 -14.35 17.61
N ASN A 477 31.14 -15.13 18.66
CA ASN A 477 30.89 -14.64 20.00
C ASN A 477 32.07 -15.06 20.92
N GLY A 478 33.18 -14.35 20.84
CA GLY A 478 34.46 -14.76 21.43
C GLY A 478 34.48 -14.96 22.93
N LEU A 479 33.45 -14.55 23.69
CA LEU A 479 33.30 -14.76 25.13
C LEU A 479 32.21 -15.76 25.51
N LEU A 480 31.52 -16.35 24.53
CA LEU A 480 30.51 -17.39 24.73
C LEU A 480 31.20 -18.71 25.08
N LYS A 481 30.86 -19.26 26.24
CA LYS A 481 31.51 -20.47 26.79
C LYS A 481 30.62 -21.70 26.79
N ASP A 482 29.31 -21.52 26.79
CA ASP A 482 28.34 -22.60 26.87
C ASP A 482 26.98 -22.21 26.23
N ILE A 483 26.22 -23.23 25.83
CA ILE A 483 24.87 -23.08 25.26
C ILE A 483 23.98 -24.13 25.92
N THR A 484 22.85 -23.67 26.48
CA THR A 484 21.81 -24.57 26.98
C THR A 484 20.72 -24.72 25.91
N PHE A 485 20.55 -25.93 25.36
CA PHE A 485 19.55 -26.23 24.35
C PHE A 485 18.22 -26.69 24.95
N PRO A 486 17.09 -26.40 24.28
CA PRO A 486 15.80 -27.00 24.62
C PRO A 486 15.70 -28.45 24.15
N TYR A 487 14.77 -29.22 24.71
CA TYR A 487 14.31 -30.44 24.08
C TYR A 487 13.37 -30.06 22.91
N THR A 488 13.79 -30.31 21.69
CA THR A 488 13.04 -29.94 20.48
C THR A 488 12.92 -31.11 19.53
N THR A 489 11.79 -31.13 18.79
CA THR A 489 11.54 -32.08 17.68
C THR A 489 11.61 -31.39 16.31
N GLN A 490 11.97 -30.11 16.26
CA GLN A 490 12.04 -29.33 15.03
C GLN A 490 13.25 -29.75 14.17
N SER A 491 13.11 -29.59 12.85
CA SER A 491 14.19 -29.88 11.92
C SER A 491 15.16 -28.71 11.80
N PHE A 492 16.45 -29.00 11.85
CA PHE A 492 17.52 -28.08 11.48
C PHE A 492 17.89 -28.26 10.00
N ALA A 493 18.08 -27.16 9.29
CA ALA A 493 18.42 -27.17 7.86
C ALA A 493 19.20 -25.91 7.48
N ASN A 494 19.98 -25.99 6.42
CA ASN A 494 20.54 -24.81 5.78
C ASN A 494 19.40 -24.01 5.12
N THR A 495 19.17 -22.78 5.55
CA THR A 495 17.99 -21.97 5.12
C THR A 495 18.28 -21.01 3.97
N GLY A 496 19.54 -20.90 3.51
CA GLY A 496 19.94 -19.96 2.46
C GLY A 496 20.32 -20.61 1.14
N ALA A 497 20.27 -19.83 0.07
CA ALA A 497 20.72 -20.24 -1.27
C ALA A 497 22.26 -20.30 -1.39
N ALA A 498 23.00 -19.72 -0.44
CA ALA A 498 24.45 -19.74 -0.45
C ALA A 498 24.98 -21.03 0.22
N THR A 499 25.95 -21.67 -0.40
CA THR A 499 26.62 -22.89 0.09
C THR A 499 27.35 -22.69 1.43
N SER A 500 27.54 -21.45 1.87
CA SER A 500 28.18 -21.08 3.15
C SER A 500 27.21 -20.98 4.34
N GLN A 501 25.91 -21.09 4.14
CA GLN A 501 24.96 -21.03 5.25
C GLN A 501 24.80 -22.42 5.87
N ARG A 502 25.10 -22.52 7.18
CA ARG A 502 25.08 -23.74 7.96
C ARG A 502 23.77 -23.88 8.72
N ALA A 503 23.34 -25.10 8.97
CA ALA A 503 22.18 -25.37 9.83
C ALA A 503 22.45 -25.02 11.30
N LEU A 504 23.66 -25.31 11.76
CA LEU A 504 24.15 -24.96 13.09
C LEU A 504 25.58 -24.43 12.96
N SER A 505 25.81 -23.18 13.33
CA SER A 505 27.14 -22.55 13.28
C SER A 505 27.47 -21.83 14.59
N ILE A 506 28.47 -22.32 15.28
CA ILE A 506 28.93 -21.82 16.60
C ILE A 506 30.46 -21.66 16.60
N ASN A 507 31.03 -21.40 15.44
CA ASN A 507 32.47 -21.26 15.28
C ASN A 507 33.00 -19.90 15.76
N GLY A 508 34.28 -19.82 16.12
CA GLY A 508 34.91 -18.59 16.59
C GLY A 508 34.36 -18.10 17.94
N CYS A 509 33.92 -18.99 18.79
CA CYS A 509 33.54 -18.74 20.19
C CYS A 509 34.66 -19.23 21.15
N SER A 510 34.40 -19.22 22.46
CA SER A 510 35.32 -19.80 23.45
C SER A 510 34.66 -20.99 24.17
N LEU A 511 33.99 -21.84 23.37
CA LEU A 511 33.23 -22.97 23.90
C LEU A 511 34.12 -24.00 24.54
N GLY A 512 33.68 -24.47 25.72
CA GLY A 512 34.12 -25.76 26.23
C GLY A 512 33.23 -26.90 25.71
N PHE A 513 32.93 -27.89 26.53
CA PHE A 513 31.97 -28.94 26.19
C PHE A 513 30.54 -28.38 26.17
N VAL A 514 29.83 -28.49 25.02
CA VAL A 514 28.41 -28.18 24.87
C VAL A 514 27.60 -29.46 24.76
N ASN A 515 26.54 -29.58 25.56
CA ASN A 515 25.66 -30.73 25.55
C ASN A 515 24.56 -30.63 24.48
N PHE A 516 24.72 -31.40 23.41
CA PHE A 516 23.73 -31.47 22.31
C PHE A 516 22.62 -32.52 22.54
N LEU A 517 22.67 -33.34 23.58
CA LEU A 517 21.68 -34.39 23.86
C LEU A 517 20.22 -33.86 23.93
N PRO A 518 19.92 -32.64 24.41
CA PRO A 518 18.58 -32.09 24.35
C PRO A 518 18.00 -32.02 22.93
N LEU A 519 18.83 -31.94 21.88
CA LEU A 519 18.42 -31.96 20.49
C LEU A 519 18.12 -33.35 19.92
N SER A 520 18.13 -34.41 20.74
CA SER A 520 17.92 -35.82 20.32
C SER A 520 16.56 -36.06 19.62
N GLY A 521 15.54 -35.21 19.87
CA GLY A 521 14.27 -35.25 19.19
C GLY A 521 14.23 -34.53 17.83
N ALA A 522 15.25 -33.70 17.53
CA ALA A 522 15.35 -32.95 16.29
C ALA A 522 15.88 -33.83 15.14
N THR A 523 15.65 -33.37 13.90
CA THR A 523 16.23 -33.98 12.71
C THR A 523 17.14 -32.99 11.99
N MET A 524 18.16 -33.50 11.27
CA MET A 524 19.00 -32.72 10.38
C MET A 524 18.57 -32.95 8.95
N ASN A 525 18.06 -31.90 8.28
CA ASN A 525 17.56 -32.02 6.93
C ASN A 525 18.69 -32.02 5.90
N VAL A 526 19.29 -33.19 5.70
CA VAL A 526 20.37 -33.42 4.72
C VAL A 526 19.88 -33.47 3.27
N GLY A 527 18.58 -33.60 3.06
CA GLY A 527 17.95 -33.57 1.73
C GLY A 527 17.71 -32.16 1.17
N ALA A 528 18.04 -31.09 1.92
CA ALA A 528 18.02 -29.73 1.40
C ALA A 528 19.09 -29.54 0.31
N ALA A 529 18.88 -28.61 -0.61
CA ALA A 529 19.75 -28.37 -1.77
C ALA A 529 21.23 -28.14 -1.41
N ASN A 530 21.53 -27.70 -0.18
CA ASN A 530 22.87 -27.41 0.33
C ASN A 530 23.33 -28.36 1.46
N GLY A 531 22.62 -29.49 1.70
CA GLY A 531 22.91 -30.42 2.78
C GLY A 531 22.66 -29.84 4.17
N CYS A 532 23.20 -30.47 5.20
CA CYS A 532 23.17 -29.97 6.58
C CYS A 532 24.61 -29.90 7.14
N THR A 533 25.04 -28.69 7.50
CA THR A 533 26.40 -28.45 8.00
C THR A 533 26.35 -27.91 9.42
N ILE A 534 27.20 -28.49 10.29
CA ILE A 534 27.47 -28.04 11.65
C ILE A 534 28.89 -27.45 11.67
N GLY A 535 29.05 -26.20 12.06
CA GLY A 535 30.33 -25.52 12.20
C GLY A 535 30.67 -25.27 13.68
N LEU A 536 31.76 -25.83 14.14
CA LEU A 536 32.32 -25.70 15.49
C LEU A 536 33.82 -25.35 15.46
N GLU A 537 34.34 -24.93 14.33
CA GLU A 537 35.74 -24.57 14.16
C GLU A 537 36.11 -23.33 14.98
N ASP A 538 37.40 -23.18 15.28
CA ASP A 538 37.99 -22.01 15.94
C ASP A 538 37.45 -21.71 17.37
N ASN A 539 37.06 -22.72 18.12
CA ASN A 539 36.56 -22.57 19.49
C ASN A 539 37.66 -22.71 20.59
N ASN A 540 38.91 -22.94 20.24
CA ASN A 540 40.03 -23.17 21.15
C ASN A 540 39.78 -24.35 22.11
N MET A 541 39.03 -25.36 21.71
CA MET A 541 38.74 -26.54 22.53
C MET A 541 39.99 -27.37 22.77
N THR A 542 40.14 -27.88 23.98
CA THR A 542 41.14 -28.88 24.31
C THR A 542 40.81 -30.23 23.67
N SER A 543 41.79 -31.15 23.56
CA SER A 543 41.56 -32.50 23.02
C SER A 543 40.46 -33.25 23.78
N GLY A 544 40.37 -33.10 25.10
CA GLY A 544 39.31 -33.70 25.90
C GLY A 544 37.92 -33.12 25.62
N GLU A 545 37.81 -31.84 25.34
CA GLU A 545 36.55 -31.18 24.94
C GLU A 545 36.14 -31.60 23.56
N VAL A 546 37.06 -31.68 22.59
CA VAL A 546 36.82 -32.22 21.24
C VAL A 546 36.34 -33.67 21.33
N ASP A 547 37.00 -34.52 22.13
CA ASP A 547 36.59 -35.90 22.35
C ASP A 547 35.17 -36.01 22.91
N ASN A 548 34.84 -35.23 23.94
CA ASN A 548 33.54 -35.23 24.57
C ASN A 548 32.46 -34.77 23.60
N MET A 549 32.75 -33.77 22.74
CA MET A 549 31.85 -33.28 21.72
C MET A 549 31.54 -34.35 20.67
N LEU A 550 32.57 -35.00 20.12
CA LEU A 550 32.44 -36.08 19.14
C LEU A 550 31.69 -37.29 19.70
N VAL A 551 31.96 -37.67 20.95
CA VAL A 551 31.22 -38.74 21.64
C VAL A 551 29.75 -38.37 21.82
N ASN A 552 29.45 -37.10 22.13
CA ASN A 552 28.08 -36.60 22.25
C ASN A 552 27.33 -36.74 20.93
N PHE A 553 27.91 -36.31 19.80
CA PHE A 553 27.34 -36.49 18.47
C PHE A 553 27.16 -37.94 18.09
N SER A 554 28.11 -38.81 18.42
CA SER A 554 27.99 -40.26 18.18
C SER A 554 26.82 -40.85 18.97
N GLY A 555 26.58 -40.40 20.19
CA GLY A 555 25.41 -40.78 21.00
C GLY A 555 24.08 -40.32 20.33
N LEU A 556 24.03 -39.09 19.87
CA LEU A 556 22.87 -38.57 19.15
C LEU A 556 22.53 -39.37 17.89
N SER A 557 23.55 -39.65 17.08
CA SER A 557 23.38 -40.35 15.81
C SER A 557 22.97 -41.81 15.96
N ASN A 558 23.63 -42.54 16.89
CA ASN A 558 23.45 -43.99 17.00
C ASN A 558 22.35 -44.42 17.99
N THR A 559 22.12 -43.66 19.06
CA THR A 559 21.29 -44.11 20.18
C THR A 559 19.95 -43.41 20.23
N TYR A 560 19.92 -42.10 20.00
CA TYR A 560 18.72 -41.30 20.22
C TYR A 560 17.96 -40.96 18.95
N ASN A 561 18.63 -40.78 17.79
CA ASN A 561 17.99 -40.44 16.53
C ASN A 561 18.80 -41.00 15.34
N PRO A 562 18.84 -42.33 15.18
CA PRO A 562 19.73 -42.97 14.21
C PRO A 562 19.42 -42.65 12.75
N GLN A 563 18.23 -42.10 12.46
CA GLN A 563 17.82 -41.72 11.10
C GLN A 563 17.78 -40.18 10.88
N GLY A 564 17.73 -39.39 11.95
CA GLY A 564 17.61 -37.94 11.85
C GLY A 564 18.95 -37.20 11.72
N TRP A 565 20.05 -37.85 12.06
CA TRP A 565 21.40 -37.28 12.09
C TRP A 565 22.37 -38.01 11.15
N THR A 566 21.92 -38.42 9.98
CA THR A 566 22.74 -39.13 8.98
C THR A 566 23.20 -38.19 7.89
N GLY A 567 24.42 -38.42 7.33
CA GLY A 567 24.94 -37.63 6.19
C GLY A 567 25.26 -36.17 6.51
N VAL A 568 25.48 -35.84 7.77
CA VAL A 568 25.81 -34.49 8.24
C VAL A 568 27.28 -34.15 7.94
N THR A 569 27.53 -32.90 7.53
CA THR A 569 28.90 -32.37 7.48
C THR A 569 29.21 -31.64 8.79
N LEU A 570 30.28 -32.06 9.49
CA LEU A 570 30.75 -31.46 10.72
C LEU A 570 32.17 -30.90 10.53
N ASP A 571 32.34 -29.63 10.84
CA ASP A 571 33.65 -28.98 10.87
C ASP A 571 33.99 -28.58 12.31
N ILE A 572 35.07 -29.17 12.85
CA ILE A 572 35.58 -28.92 14.20
C ILE A 572 37.09 -28.59 14.16
N SER A 573 37.56 -28.08 13.02
CA SER A 573 38.96 -27.74 12.74
C SER A 573 39.37 -26.36 13.29
N GLY A 574 40.44 -25.79 12.76
CA GLY A 574 40.94 -24.47 13.08
C GLY A 574 41.79 -24.46 14.38
N THR A 575 41.41 -23.58 15.34
CA THR A 575 42.16 -23.46 16.61
C THR A 575 41.82 -24.54 17.64
N ASN A 576 40.92 -25.47 17.31
CA ASN A 576 40.61 -26.60 18.19
C ASN A 576 41.79 -27.60 18.23
N ALA A 577 41.98 -28.27 19.34
CA ALA A 577 42.98 -29.34 19.44
C ALA A 577 42.56 -30.58 18.66
N ALA A 578 43.52 -31.36 18.19
CA ALA A 578 43.26 -32.66 17.57
C ALA A 578 42.55 -33.63 18.54
N PRO A 579 41.64 -34.49 18.01
CA PRO A 579 40.93 -35.46 18.83
C PRO A 579 41.88 -36.51 19.41
N GLY A 580 41.62 -36.93 20.64
CA GLY A 580 42.27 -38.06 21.30
C GLY A 580 41.66 -39.41 20.91
N THR A 581 41.96 -40.45 21.68
CA THR A 581 41.52 -41.82 21.35
C THR A 581 40.01 -41.99 21.32
N SER A 582 39.29 -41.39 22.27
CA SER A 582 37.80 -41.47 22.32
C SER A 582 37.13 -40.68 21.20
N GLY A 583 37.70 -39.54 20.83
CA GLY A 583 37.23 -38.75 19.70
C GLY A 583 37.43 -39.47 18.35
N ILE A 584 38.58 -40.09 18.15
CA ILE A 584 38.85 -40.91 16.94
C ILE A 584 37.88 -42.10 16.86
N ALA A 585 37.56 -42.76 17.96
CA ALA A 585 36.56 -43.82 17.98
C ALA A 585 35.16 -43.31 17.62
N ALA A 586 34.79 -42.13 18.13
CA ALA A 586 33.52 -41.45 17.76
C ALA A 586 33.47 -41.06 16.28
N ILE A 587 34.56 -40.51 15.71
CA ILE A 587 34.68 -40.23 14.27
C ILE A 587 34.41 -41.47 13.44
N ASN A 588 35.06 -42.60 13.78
CA ASN A 588 34.83 -43.86 13.05
C ASN A 588 33.37 -44.32 13.10
N SER A 589 32.68 -44.12 14.22
CA SER A 589 31.26 -44.40 14.36
C SER A 589 30.38 -43.48 13.52
N LEU A 590 30.68 -42.20 13.49
CA LEU A 590 29.91 -41.20 12.75
C LEU A 590 30.12 -41.28 11.21
N THR A 591 31.34 -41.57 10.75
CA THR A 591 31.66 -41.67 9.32
C THR A 591 31.27 -43.03 8.73
N GLY A 592 31.08 -44.05 9.57
CA GLY A 592 30.60 -45.37 9.14
C GLY A 592 29.11 -45.40 8.81
N THR A 593 28.69 -46.50 8.17
CA THR A 593 27.26 -46.77 7.95
C THR A 593 26.55 -47.14 9.25
N PRO A 594 25.32 -46.69 9.51
CA PRO A 594 24.43 -45.92 8.62
C PRO A 594 24.60 -44.39 8.67
N ASN A 595 25.51 -43.87 9.51
CA ASN A 595 25.59 -42.43 9.82
C ASN A 595 26.12 -41.59 8.64
N ASN A 596 27.20 -42.05 8.00
CA ASN A 596 27.80 -41.46 6.80
C ASN A 596 28.11 -39.94 6.91
N TRP A 597 28.65 -39.52 8.07
CA TRP A 597 29.03 -38.13 8.26
C TRP A 597 30.33 -37.79 7.50
N THR A 598 30.47 -36.53 7.11
CA THR A 598 31.74 -35.97 6.69
C THR A 598 32.29 -35.12 7.83
N ILE A 599 33.47 -35.42 8.34
CA ILE A 599 34.05 -34.75 9.54
C ILE A 599 35.40 -34.16 9.18
N THR A 600 35.57 -32.86 9.43
CA THR A 600 36.85 -32.16 9.36
C THR A 600 37.32 -31.84 10.78
N VAL A 601 38.54 -32.26 11.14
CA VAL A 601 39.22 -31.96 12.39
C VAL A 601 40.58 -31.33 12.13
N THR A 602 41.17 -30.68 13.14
CA THR A 602 42.55 -30.14 13.12
C THR A 602 43.58 -31.23 13.02
#